data_e266b262491e252524ae6f756523ff2f
#
_entry.id   e266b262491e252524ae6f756523ff2f
#
_cell.length_a   1.000
_cell.length_b   1.000
_cell.length_c   1.000
_cell.angle_alpha   90.00
_cell.angle_beta   90.00
_cell.angle_gamma   90.00
#
_symmetry.space_group_name_H-M   'P 1'
#
loop_
_entity.id
_entity.type
_entity.pdbx_description
1 polymer ?
#
loop_
_entity_poly.entity_id
_entity_poly.type
_entity_poly.pdbx_seq_one_letter_code
_entity_poly.pdbx_strand_id
1 'polypeptide(L)'
;DRVQAEYAVVDPGLQLILESENTRTKAIDKDTTKRLLQSLYACPHGVYAMSQDIPGLVETSTNLASVKMKPGNIIRIETSQRSSTASSKQDIANMVRTVFDMGGAKVTFGDGYPGWKPNPHSEILEIAVESYKRLFGVDAKVKAIHAGLECGLFLDKYPALDMISFGPTLQGVHSPDER
;
A
#
# COMPACT_ATOMS: atom_id res chain seq x y z
N ASP A 1 -24.42 0.68 -17.43
CA ASP A 1 -23.62 1.59 -16.64
C ASP A 1 -22.18 1.55 -17.16
N ARG A 2 -21.54 2.75 -17.34
CA ARG A 2 -20.18 2.83 -17.90
C ARG A 2 -19.17 2.06 -17.06
N VAL A 3 -19.24 2.21 -15.75
CA VAL A 3 -18.30 1.55 -14.82
C VAL A 3 -18.41 0.03 -14.92
N GLN A 4 -19.61 -0.52 -14.95
CA GLN A 4 -19.80 -1.96 -15.14
C GLN A 4 -19.24 -2.46 -16.47
N ALA A 5 -19.42 -1.69 -17.55
CA ALA A 5 -18.87 -2.06 -18.86
C ALA A 5 -17.35 -2.02 -18.89
N GLU A 6 -16.72 -1.04 -18.24
CA GLU A 6 -15.26 -0.91 -18.17
C GLU A 6 -14.62 -2.04 -17.34
N TYR A 7 -15.29 -2.52 -16.30
CA TYR A 7 -14.79 -3.55 -15.42
C TYR A 7 -15.28 -4.98 -15.76
N ALA A 8 -16.10 -5.14 -16.80
CA ALA A 8 -16.76 -6.41 -17.13
C ALA A 8 -15.80 -7.61 -17.31
N VAL A 9 -14.54 -7.36 -17.73
CA VAL A 9 -13.53 -8.42 -17.93
C VAL A 9 -12.84 -8.82 -16.62
N VAL A 10 -12.56 -7.84 -15.73
CA VAL A 10 -11.78 -8.07 -14.50
C VAL A 10 -12.69 -8.34 -13.30
N ASP A 11 -13.90 -7.81 -13.32
CA ASP A 11 -14.91 -7.99 -12.27
C ASP A 11 -16.33 -8.03 -12.87
N PRO A 12 -16.72 -9.16 -13.48
CA PRO A 12 -18.04 -9.30 -14.11
C PRO A 12 -19.22 -9.23 -13.12
N GLY A 13 -18.94 -9.38 -11.83
CA GLY A 13 -19.94 -9.30 -10.76
C GLY A 13 -20.14 -7.89 -10.19
N LEU A 14 -19.40 -6.89 -10.65
CA LEU A 14 -19.49 -5.52 -10.16
C LEU A 14 -20.89 -4.96 -10.31
N GLN A 15 -21.48 -4.52 -9.22
CA GLN A 15 -22.77 -3.82 -9.19
C GLN A 15 -22.60 -2.46 -8.52
N LEU A 16 -23.13 -1.43 -9.14
CA LEU A 16 -23.22 -0.09 -8.60
C LEU A 16 -24.68 0.22 -8.26
N ILE A 17 -24.98 0.31 -6.98
CA ILE A 17 -26.33 0.56 -6.49
C ILE A 17 -26.33 1.96 -5.86
N LEU A 18 -27.20 2.84 -6.35
CA LEU A 18 -27.45 4.16 -5.80
C LEU A 18 -28.87 4.21 -5.27
N GLU A 19 -29.00 4.35 -3.95
CA GLU A 19 -30.29 4.44 -3.29
C GLU A 19 -30.44 5.82 -2.62
N SER A 20 -31.63 6.38 -2.71
CA SER A 20 -31.95 7.63 -2.01
C SER A 20 -32.38 7.30 -0.59
N GLU A 21 -31.68 7.83 0.40
CA GLU A 21 -31.98 7.62 1.80
C GLU A 21 -32.49 8.91 2.46
N ASN A 22 -33.65 8.83 3.14
CA ASN A 22 -34.24 9.93 3.88
C ASN A 22 -33.67 9.98 5.31
N THR A 23 -32.39 10.22 5.45
CA THR A 23 -31.78 10.40 6.79
C THR A 23 -31.80 11.85 7.22
N ARG A 24 -32.32 12.12 8.43
CA ARG A 24 -32.29 13.45 9.07
C ARG A 24 -30.99 13.67 9.85
N THR A 25 -29.85 13.35 9.27
CA THR A 25 -28.54 13.57 9.89
C THR A 25 -27.99 14.95 9.54
N LYS A 26 -27.10 15.46 10.39
CA LYS A 26 -26.38 16.70 10.10
C LYS A 26 -25.43 16.45 8.92
N ALA A 27 -25.49 17.32 7.92
CA ALA A 27 -24.55 17.28 6.82
C ALA A 27 -23.27 18.07 7.16
N ILE A 28 -22.16 17.71 6.50
CA ILE A 28 -20.94 18.51 6.50
C ILE A 28 -21.25 19.84 5.76
N ASP A 29 -20.72 20.95 6.27
CA ASP A 29 -20.89 22.25 5.59
C ASP A 29 -20.29 22.25 4.18
N LYS A 30 -20.76 23.17 3.33
CA LYS A 30 -20.40 23.20 1.91
C LYS A 30 -18.89 23.42 1.67
N ASP A 31 -18.26 24.27 2.45
CA ASP A 31 -16.84 24.60 2.27
C ASP A 31 -15.95 23.45 2.69
N THR A 32 -16.25 22.80 3.82
CA THR A 32 -15.56 21.59 4.27
C THR A 32 -15.79 20.44 3.28
N THR A 33 -17.03 20.26 2.79
CA THR A 33 -17.34 19.23 1.78
C THR A 33 -16.52 19.47 0.51
N LYS A 34 -16.48 20.70 0.01
CA LYS A 34 -15.70 21.03 -1.19
C LYS A 34 -14.22 20.74 -1.00
N ARG A 35 -13.62 21.21 0.09
CA ARG A 35 -12.18 20.95 0.38
C ARG A 35 -11.90 19.47 0.53
N LEU A 36 -12.75 18.73 1.25
CA LEU A 36 -12.63 17.28 1.41
C LEU A 36 -12.64 16.57 0.06
N LEU A 37 -13.66 16.82 -0.76
CA LEU A 37 -13.77 16.16 -2.06
C LEU A 37 -12.60 16.51 -3.00
N GLN A 38 -12.16 17.76 -3.01
CA GLN A 38 -11.01 18.18 -3.81
C GLN A 38 -9.72 17.50 -3.33
N SER A 39 -9.49 17.40 -2.01
CA SER A 39 -8.32 16.73 -1.45
C SER A 39 -8.34 15.23 -1.73
N LEU A 40 -9.49 14.57 -1.57
CA LEU A 40 -9.61 13.15 -1.87
C LEU A 40 -9.39 12.85 -3.35
N TYR A 41 -9.91 13.71 -4.23
CA TYR A 41 -9.75 13.55 -5.67
C TYR A 41 -8.31 13.79 -6.14
N ALA A 42 -7.61 14.77 -5.55
CA ALA A 42 -6.23 15.09 -5.87
C ALA A 42 -5.20 14.20 -5.18
N CYS A 43 -5.62 13.44 -4.16
CA CYS A 43 -4.71 12.60 -3.38
C CYS A 43 -4.10 11.50 -4.26
N PRO A 44 -2.77 11.38 -4.33
CA PRO A 44 -2.12 10.27 -5.01
C PRO A 44 -2.61 8.93 -4.45
N HIS A 45 -2.94 7.98 -5.34
CA HIS A 45 -3.40 6.65 -4.96
C HIS A 45 -2.95 5.60 -5.98
N GLY A 46 -2.48 4.45 -5.50
CA GLY A 46 -2.02 3.35 -6.33
C GLY A 46 -0.50 3.28 -6.49
N VAL A 47 -0.05 2.69 -7.58
CA VAL A 47 1.36 2.57 -7.94
C VAL A 47 1.88 3.92 -8.40
N TYR A 48 2.97 4.38 -7.78
CA TYR A 48 3.62 5.64 -8.12
C TYR A 48 4.90 5.42 -8.95
N ALA A 49 5.70 4.43 -8.58
CA ALA A 49 6.90 4.07 -9.32
C ALA A 49 7.12 2.56 -9.33
N MET A 50 7.69 2.09 -10.45
CA MET A 50 8.16 0.71 -10.61
C MET A 50 9.65 0.63 -10.30
N SER A 51 10.11 -0.52 -9.81
CA SER A 51 11.51 -0.77 -9.55
C SER A 51 12.33 -0.70 -10.85
N GLN A 52 13.45 0.00 -10.78
CA GLN A 52 14.41 0.05 -11.90
C GLN A 52 15.31 -1.20 -11.93
N ASP A 53 15.48 -1.85 -10.78
CA ASP A 53 16.36 -3.00 -10.61
C ASP A 53 15.65 -4.33 -10.94
N ILE A 54 14.34 -4.42 -10.68
CA ILE A 54 13.57 -5.67 -10.81
C ILE A 54 12.32 -5.42 -11.65
N PRO A 55 12.28 -5.91 -12.91
CA PRO A 55 11.14 -5.75 -13.77
C PRO A 55 9.83 -6.32 -13.16
N GLY A 56 8.76 -5.55 -13.26
CA GLY A 56 7.44 -5.94 -12.75
C GLY A 56 7.23 -5.75 -11.24
N LEU A 57 8.28 -5.37 -10.49
CA LEU A 57 8.15 -5.05 -9.08
C LEU A 57 7.72 -3.59 -8.89
N VAL A 58 6.74 -3.34 -8.04
CA VAL A 58 6.41 -1.99 -7.58
C VAL A 58 7.48 -1.52 -6.59
N GLU A 59 8.05 -0.34 -6.83
CA GLU A 59 8.97 0.32 -5.90
C GLU A 59 8.22 1.16 -4.89
N THR A 60 7.35 2.05 -5.37
CA THR A 60 6.66 3.05 -4.54
C THR A 60 5.17 3.03 -4.84
N SER A 61 4.38 2.98 -3.78
CA SER A 61 2.92 3.07 -3.85
C SER A 61 2.35 3.86 -2.68
N THR A 62 1.14 4.35 -2.86
CA THR A 62 0.35 5.01 -1.82
C THR A 62 -1.08 4.51 -1.84
N ASN A 63 -1.68 4.40 -0.66
CA ASN A 63 -3.04 3.95 -0.47
C ASN A 63 -3.83 4.98 0.35
N LEU A 64 -4.92 5.49 -0.20
CA LEU A 64 -5.95 6.19 0.55
C LEU A 64 -6.80 5.13 1.28
N ALA A 65 -6.41 4.83 2.50
CA ALA A 65 -6.88 3.62 3.19
C ALA A 65 -8.25 3.80 3.86
N SER A 66 -8.53 4.95 4.45
CA SER A 66 -9.84 5.18 5.06
C SER A 66 -10.22 6.66 5.18
N VAL A 67 -11.52 6.92 5.11
CA VAL A 67 -12.14 8.21 5.43
C VAL A 67 -13.27 7.94 6.41
N LYS A 68 -13.16 8.46 7.63
CA LYS A 68 -14.12 8.16 8.72
C LYS A 68 -14.49 9.41 9.48
N MET A 69 -15.80 9.53 9.78
CA MET A 69 -16.27 10.49 10.78
C MET A 69 -15.95 9.97 12.20
N LYS A 70 -15.40 10.84 13.01
CA LYS A 70 -15.11 10.59 14.44
C LYS A 70 -15.93 11.51 15.31
N PRO A 71 -16.11 11.20 16.60
CA PRO A 71 -16.73 12.11 17.56
C PRO A 71 -16.10 13.50 17.53
N GLY A 72 -16.90 14.53 17.78
CA GLY A 72 -16.45 15.93 17.73
C GLY A 72 -16.42 16.55 16.34
N ASN A 73 -17.17 15.98 15.38
CA ASN A 73 -17.23 16.46 13.98
C ASN A 73 -15.84 16.44 13.27
N ILE A 74 -15.02 15.47 13.60
CA ILE A 74 -13.70 15.29 13.02
C ILE A 74 -13.78 14.31 11.85
N ILE A 75 -13.27 14.69 10.70
CA ILE A 75 -13.06 13.78 9.57
C ILE A 75 -11.62 13.28 9.66
N ARG A 76 -11.45 11.99 9.91
CA ARG A 76 -10.15 11.33 9.92
C ARG A 76 -9.90 10.63 8.60
N ILE A 77 -8.79 10.97 7.97
CA ILE A 77 -8.31 10.34 6.74
C ILE A 77 -7.00 9.63 7.07
N GLU A 78 -6.90 8.38 6.67
CA GLU A 78 -5.70 7.58 6.86
C GLU A 78 -5.17 7.14 5.49
N THR A 79 -3.89 7.34 5.31
CA THR A 79 -3.16 6.94 4.11
C THR A 79 -1.95 6.12 4.49
N SER A 80 -1.49 5.25 3.59
CA SER A 80 -0.31 4.42 3.80
C SER A 80 0.59 4.48 2.57
N GLN A 81 1.85 4.79 2.78
CA GLN A 81 2.87 4.85 1.74
C GLN A 81 3.87 3.73 1.93
N ARG A 82 4.23 3.08 0.83
CA ARG A 82 5.23 2.02 0.80
C ARG A 82 6.26 2.30 -0.28
N SER A 83 7.52 2.08 0.03
CA SER A 83 8.61 2.11 -0.94
C SER A 83 9.79 1.29 -0.42
N SER A 84 10.53 0.67 -1.33
CA SER A 84 11.85 0.09 -1.05
C SER A 84 12.96 1.14 -0.97
N THR A 85 12.66 2.38 -1.39
CA THR A 85 13.59 3.53 -1.40
C THR A 85 13.13 4.60 -0.43
N ALA A 86 13.96 4.94 0.54
CA ALA A 86 13.58 5.86 1.63
C ALA A 86 13.23 7.28 1.11
N SER A 87 14.00 7.81 0.15
CA SER A 87 13.72 9.11 -0.47
C SER A 87 12.39 9.13 -1.22
N SER A 88 12.10 8.11 -2.01
CA SER A 88 10.83 7.98 -2.74
C SER A 88 9.64 7.84 -1.78
N LYS A 89 9.82 7.11 -0.66
CA LYS A 89 8.81 7.02 0.39
C LYS A 89 8.51 8.38 1.00
N GLN A 90 9.55 9.15 1.30
CA GLN A 90 9.39 10.49 1.86
C GLN A 90 8.74 11.44 0.86
N ASP A 91 9.10 11.36 -0.42
CA ASP A 91 8.56 12.22 -1.47
C ASP A 91 7.05 11.99 -1.65
N ILE A 92 6.62 10.74 -1.82
CA ILE A 92 5.19 10.43 -1.96
C ILE A 92 4.39 10.80 -0.68
N ALA A 93 4.99 10.67 0.49
CA ALA A 93 4.38 11.12 1.74
C ALA A 93 4.21 12.64 1.79
N ASN A 94 5.20 13.39 1.30
CA ASN A 94 5.13 14.85 1.19
C ASN A 94 4.08 15.30 0.16
N MET A 95 3.94 14.59 -0.96
CA MET A 95 2.88 14.87 -1.94
C MET A 95 1.49 14.72 -1.32
N VAL A 96 1.23 13.62 -0.62
CA VAL A 96 -0.03 13.37 0.10
C VAL A 96 -0.25 14.45 1.16
N ARG A 97 0.75 14.77 1.95
CA ARG A 97 0.69 15.85 2.94
C ARG A 97 0.30 17.18 2.31
N THR A 98 0.98 17.57 1.22
CA THR A 98 0.73 18.83 0.54
C THR A 98 -0.73 18.97 0.10
N VAL A 99 -1.31 17.91 -0.47
CA VAL A 99 -2.71 17.92 -0.90
C VAL A 99 -3.65 18.17 0.29
N PHE A 100 -3.45 17.51 1.41
CA PHE A 100 -4.31 17.68 2.58
C PHE A 100 -4.05 18.98 3.33
N ASP A 101 -2.82 19.47 3.39
CA ASP A 101 -2.48 20.79 3.95
C ASP A 101 -3.16 21.91 3.13
N MET A 102 -3.15 21.82 1.80
CA MET A 102 -3.90 22.75 0.91
C MET A 102 -5.41 22.68 1.14
N GLY A 103 -5.95 21.51 1.48
CA GLY A 103 -7.33 21.32 1.90
C GLY A 103 -7.65 21.85 3.30
N GLY A 104 -6.64 22.35 4.04
CA GLY A 104 -6.79 22.87 5.40
C GLY A 104 -6.88 21.78 6.48
N ALA A 105 -6.43 20.58 6.19
CA ALA A 105 -6.37 19.51 7.17
C ALA A 105 -5.08 19.60 8.01
N LYS A 106 -5.12 19.08 9.24
CA LYS A 106 -3.93 18.85 10.04
C LYS A 106 -3.34 17.49 9.70
N VAL A 107 -2.14 17.48 9.14
CA VAL A 107 -1.46 16.25 8.76
C VAL A 107 -0.42 15.86 9.80
N THR A 108 -0.37 14.58 10.14
CA THR A 108 0.64 13.98 11.02
C THR A 108 1.19 12.72 10.36
N PHE A 109 2.49 12.52 10.47
CA PHE A 109 3.09 11.25 10.09
C PHE A 109 3.11 10.32 11.29
N GLY A 110 2.79 9.06 11.07
CA GLY A 110 3.00 8.00 12.04
C GLY A 110 4.36 7.34 11.85
N ASP A 111 4.74 6.51 12.83
CA ASP A 111 5.89 5.63 12.71
C ASP A 111 5.60 4.61 11.59
N GLY A 112 6.54 4.49 10.67
CA GLY A 112 6.42 3.62 9.52
C GLY A 112 7.46 2.50 9.56
N TYR A 113 7.26 1.46 8.76
CA TYR A 113 8.29 0.46 8.53
C TYR A 113 9.31 0.98 7.51
N PRO A 114 10.62 0.79 7.74
CA PRO A 114 11.64 1.04 6.72
C PRO A 114 11.41 0.13 5.51
N GLY A 115 11.82 0.60 4.34
CA GLY A 115 11.83 -0.24 3.15
C GLY A 115 12.88 -1.34 3.28
N TRP A 116 12.62 -2.48 2.65
CA TRP A 116 13.63 -3.53 2.48
C TRP A 116 13.96 -3.65 0.99
N LYS A 117 15.13 -3.12 0.61
CA LYS A 117 15.62 -3.26 -0.77
C LYS A 117 16.14 -4.70 -0.93
N PRO A 118 15.61 -5.47 -1.91
CA PRO A 118 16.10 -6.81 -2.17
C PRO A 118 17.58 -6.81 -2.57
N ASN A 119 18.36 -7.77 -2.05
CA ASN A 119 19.72 -8.01 -2.47
C ASN A 119 19.75 -9.23 -3.43
N PRO A 120 19.90 -9.03 -4.75
CA PRO A 120 19.94 -10.12 -5.71
C PRO A 120 21.22 -10.98 -5.60
N HIS A 121 22.24 -10.50 -4.89
CA HIS A 121 23.54 -11.18 -4.68
C HIS A 121 23.69 -11.66 -3.22
N SER A 122 22.59 -12.01 -2.57
CA SER A 122 22.57 -12.50 -1.21
C SER A 122 23.11 -13.93 -1.12
N GLU A 123 24.14 -14.16 -0.31
CA GLU A 123 24.71 -15.49 -0.09
C GLU A 123 23.69 -16.44 0.56
N ILE A 124 22.92 -15.96 1.53
CA ILE A 124 21.88 -16.77 2.19
C ILE A 124 20.76 -17.13 1.22
N LEU A 125 20.48 -16.29 0.22
CA LEU A 125 19.52 -16.61 -0.83
C LEU A 125 20.00 -17.79 -1.68
N GLU A 126 21.26 -17.78 -2.11
CA GLU A 126 21.85 -18.86 -2.90
C GLU A 126 21.79 -20.19 -2.13
N ILE A 127 22.21 -20.19 -0.86
CA ILE A 127 22.15 -21.36 0.03
C ILE A 127 20.72 -21.87 0.18
N ALA A 128 19.75 -20.97 0.34
CA ALA A 128 18.34 -21.34 0.50
C ALA A 128 17.75 -21.96 -0.77
N VAL A 129 18.05 -21.40 -1.94
CA VAL A 129 17.60 -21.91 -3.25
C VAL A 129 18.16 -23.31 -3.52
N GLU A 130 19.47 -23.51 -3.29
CA GLU A 130 20.09 -24.81 -3.43
C GLU A 130 19.53 -25.86 -2.47
N SER A 131 19.33 -25.45 -1.21
CA SER A 131 18.74 -26.34 -0.20
C SER A 131 17.31 -26.73 -0.54
N TYR A 132 16.51 -25.79 -1.04
CA TYR A 132 15.15 -26.04 -1.49
C TYR A 132 15.13 -27.04 -2.65
N LYS A 133 15.97 -26.83 -3.65
CA LYS A 133 16.10 -27.75 -4.80
C LYS A 133 16.50 -29.17 -4.37
N ARG A 134 17.44 -29.26 -3.42
CA ARG A 134 17.90 -30.55 -2.87
C ARG A 134 16.79 -31.28 -2.11
N LEU A 135 15.95 -30.54 -1.34
CA LEU A 135 14.90 -31.14 -0.51
C LEU A 135 13.65 -31.50 -1.29
N PHE A 136 13.26 -30.69 -2.27
CA PHE A 136 11.99 -30.81 -2.96
C PHE A 136 12.11 -31.21 -4.44
N GLY A 137 13.33 -31.27 -4.99
CA GLY A 137 13.58 -31.67 -6.38
C GLY A 137 13.11 -30.64 -7.43
N VAL A 138 12.71 -29.44 -7.02
CA VAL A 138 12.22 -28.36 -7.89
C VAL A 138 12.91 -27.05 -7.56
N ASP A 139 12.98 -26.14 -8.52
CA ASP A 139 13.59 -24.83 -8.31
C ASP A 139 12.65 -23.91 -7.50
N ALA A 140 13.23 -23.22 -6.51
CA ALA A 140 12.51 -22.23 -5.73
C ALA A 140 12.15 -21.01 -6.60
N LYS A 141 10.95 -20.47 -6.40
CA LYS A 141 10.55 -19.21 -7.04
C LYS A 141 10.98 -18.03 -6.15
N VAL A 142 12.08 -17.39 -6.52
CA VAL A 142 12.53 -16.17 -5.86
C VAL A 142 11.69 -15.00 -6.33
N LYS A 143 11.13 -14.27 -5.38
CA LYS A 143 10.29 -13.09 -5.65
C LYS A 143 10.67 -11.98 -4.69
N ALA A 144 10.51 -10.75 -5.15
CA ALA A 144 10.54 -9.57 -4.28
C ALA A 144 9.13 -9.01 -4.16
N ILE A 145 8.82 -8.46 -3.00
CA ILE A 145 7.56 -7.74 -2.77
C ILE A 145 7.87 -6.36 -2.20
N HIS A 146 7.04 -5.39 -2.52
CA HIS A 146 7.18 -4.04 -1.97
C HIS A 146 6.34 -3.90 -0.67
N ALA A 147 6.58 -4.78 0.27
CA ALA A 147 5.95 -4.74 1.59
C ALA A 147 7.00 -4.38 2.65
N GLY A 148 6.56 -3.69 3.70
CA GLY A 148 7.38 -3.57 4.90
C GLY A 148 7.38 -4.92 5.61
N LEU A 149 8.47 -5.65 5.48
CA LEU A 149 8.71 -6.87 6.23
C LEU A 149 9.59 -6.57 7.44
N GLU A 150 9.57 -7.45 8.42
CA GLU A 150 10.40 -7.35 9.63
C GLU A 150 11.89 -7.25 9.29
N CYS A 151 12.32 -7.85 8.17
CA CYS A 151 13.68 -7.72 7.65
C CYS A 151 14.11 -6.25 7.47
N GLY A 152 13.19 -5.36 7.06
CA GLY A 152 13.48 -3.93 6.96
C GLY A 152 13.85 -3.31 8.31
N LEU A 153 13.17 -3.71 9.38
CA LEU A 153 13.47 -3.23 10.75
C LEU A 153 14.84 -3.72 11.24
N PHE A 154 15.19 -4.96 10.91
CA PHE A 154 16.51 -5.51 11.27
C PHE A 154 17.61 -4.82 10.49
N LEU A 155 17.43 -4.58 9.18
CA LEU A 155 18.46 -3.90 8.36
C LEU A 155 18.65 -2.44 8.74
N ASP A 156 17.61 -1.74 9.17
CA ASP A 156 17.73 -0.37 9.67
C ASP A 156 18.67 -0.32 10.89
N LYS A 157 18.59 -1.34 11.72
CA LYS A 157 19.42 -1.45 12.94
C LYS A 157 20.78 -2.13 12.69
N TYR A 158 20.81 -3.08 11.77
CA TYR A 158 21.98 -3.90 11.46
C TYR A 158 22.20 -3.98 9.94
N PRO A 159 22.75 -2.92 9.31
CA PRO A 159 22.81 -2.80 7.83
C PRO A 159 23.67 -3.89 7.14
N ALA A 160 24.51 -4.58 7.87
CA ALA A 160 25.38 -5.64 7.34
C ALA A 160 24.73 -7.04 7.34
N LEU A 161 23.49 -7.18 7.84
CA LEU A 161 22.80 -8.46 7.82
C LEU A 161 22.37 -8.83 6.40
N ASP A 162 22.67 -10.07 6.01
CA ASP A 162 22.10 -10.69 4.82
C ASP A 162 20.89 -11.51 5.22
N MET A 163 19.74 -11.26 4.59
CA MET A 163 18.46 -11.83 5.02
C MET A 163 17.57 -12.21 3.85
N ILE A 164 16.82 -13.28 4.03
CA ILE A 164 15.72 -13.69 3.18
C ILE A 164 14.45 -13.87 4.01
N SER A 165 13.31 -13.80 3.35
CA SER A 165 12.00 -14.11 3.94
C SER A 165 11.36 -15.26 3.20
N PHE A 166 10.90 -16.27 3.91
CA PHE A 166 10.10 -17.35 3.35
C PHE A 166 9.11 -17.86 4.41
N GLY A 167 8.05 -18.50 3.96
CA GLY A 167 7.01 -19.01 4.84
C GLY A 167 6.08 -19.98 4.13
N PRO A 168 5.00 -20.42 4.80
CA PRO A 168 3.98 -21.28 4.19
C PRO A 168 3.30 -20.55 3.04
N THR A 169 2.71 -21.34 2.14
CA THR A 169 1.86 -20.78 1.08
C THR A 169 0.57 -20.23 1.70
N LEU A 170 0.34 -18.94 1.52
CA LEU A 170 -0.88 -18.26 1.95
C LEU A 170 -1.76 -17.98 0.73
N GLN A 171 -3.06 -18.11 0.89
CA GLN A 171 -4.06 -17.78 -0.13
C GLN A 171 -5.11 -16.85 0.46
N GLY A 172 -5.63 -15.93 -0.37
CA GLY A 172 -6.68 -15.01 0.07
C GLY A 172 -6.24 -14.04 1.17
N VAL A 173 -4.97 -13.67 1.23
CA VAL A 173 -4.40 -12.79 2.27
C VAL A 173 -5.18 -11.49 2.37
N HIS A 174 -5.54 -11.08 3.60
CA HIS A 174 -6.36 -9.91 3.92
C HIS A 174 -7.82 -10.02 3.44
N SER A 175 -8.32 -11.22 3.21
CA SER A 175 -9.72 -11.47 2.90
C SER A 175 -10.34 -12.43 3.92
N PRO A 176 -11.69 -12.56 3.96
CA PRO A 176 -12.37 -13.57 4.79
C PRO A 176 -12.01 -15.02 4.43
N ASP A 177 -11.43 -15.24 3.25
CA ASP A 177 -11.04 -16.56 2.73
C ASP A 177 -9.54 -16.86 2.95
N GLU A 178 -8.85 -16.11 3.82
CA GLU A 178 -7.43 -16.32 4.14
C GLU A 178 -7.20 -17.72 4.73
N ARG A 179 -6.30 -18.49 4.10
CA ARG A 179 -5.91 -19.85 4.50
C ARG A 179 -4.49 -20.19 4.07
#